data_e4a2cf697f481158c1f349c352596cf1
#
_entry.id   e4a2cf697f481158c1f349c352596cf1
#
_cell.length_a   1.000
_cell.length_b   1.000
_cell.length_c   1.000
_cell.angle_alpha   90.00
_cell.angle_beta   90.00
_cell.angle_gamma   90.00
#
_symmetry.space_group_name_H-M   'P 1'
#
loop_
_entity.id
_entity.type
_entity.pdbx_description
1 polymer ?
#
loop_
_entity_poly.entity_id
_entity_poly.type
_entity_poly.pdbx_seq_one_letter_code
_entity_poly.pdbx_strand_id
1 'polypeptide(L)'
;QEITVPEADTETCQRYFENNQQRFRSADLYEPAHILFAARPSDTDAYAAAIKLAEQAIETLTKMPGKFAAMAKNESTCQSGKNGGSLGQITRGDTVPEFETFLVNLEEGQLCPVPVRSRYGVHVLRLDRKIEGRPLPFDMGKDRIADYLQEAAWRRASAQFVQLLAGQAEIVGVEMAGADSPLVQ
;
A
#
# COMPACT_ATOMS: atom_id res chain seq x y z
N GLN A 1 -15.25 -12.79 37.20
CA GLN A 1 -14.53 -11.50 37.35
C GLN A 1 -14.54 -10.83 35.98
N GLU A 2 -14.99 -9.57 35.91
CA GLU A 2 -15.06 -8.80 34.66
C GLU A 2 -13.67 -8.18 34.41
N ILE A 3 -13.16 -8.32 33.20
CA ILE A 3 -11.89 -7.72 32.81
C ILE A 3 -12.12 -6.23 32.60
N THR A 4 -11.62 -5.40 33.49
CA THR A 4 -11.69 -3.95 33.36
C THR A 4 -10.32 -3.41 32.93
N VAL A 5 -10.31 -2.62 31.88
CA VAL A 5 -9.11 -1.98 31.35
C VAL A 5 -9.30 -0.46 31.44
N PRO A 6 -8.34 0.29 32.00
CA PRO A 6 -8.42 1.75 32.06
C PRO A 6 -8.43 2.36 30.65
N GLU A 7 -9.19 3.42 30.48
CA GLU A 7 -9.17 4.20 29.24
C GLU A 7 -7.78 4.84 29.02
N ALA A 8 -7.38 4.91 27.76
CA ALA A 8 -6.13 5.57 27.40
C ALA A 8 -6.29 7.08 27.55
N ASP A 9 -5.58 7.68 28.50
CA ASP A 9 -5.59 9.12 28.69
C ASP A 9 -4.89 9.87 27.56
N THR A 10 -5.10 11.19 27.51
CA THR A 10 -4.53 12.05 26.46
C THR A 10 -3.00 12.00 26.44
N GLU A 11 -2.35 11.90 27.59
CA GLU A 11 -0.88 11.85 27.69
C GLU A 11 -0.33 10.56 27.08
N THR A 12 -0.96 9.44 27.37
CA THR A 12 -0.60 8.14 26.78
C THR A 12 -0.80 8.12 25.27
N CYS A 13 -1.91 8.71 24.79
CA CYS A 13 -2.16 8.86 23.37
C CYS A 13 -1.12 9.75 22.68
N GLN A 14 -0.76 10.87 23.31
CA GLN A 14 0.27 11.78 22.78
C GLN A 14 1.63 11.10 22.69
N ARG A 15 2.04 10.40 23.72
CA ARG A 15 3.30 9.63 23.74
C ARG A 15 3.33 8.53 22.67
N TYR A 16 2.20 7.85 22.46
CA TYR A 16 2.09 6.88 21.37
C TYR A 16 2.22 7.53 20.01
N PHE A 17 1.55 8.66 19.79
CA PHE A 17 1.64 9.44 18.55
C PHE A 17 3.08 9.88 18.25
N GLU A 18 3.78 10.46 19.23
CA GLU A 18 5.16 10.91 19.09
C GLU A 18 6.13 9.79 18.73
N ASN A 19 5.95 8.62 19.34
CA ASN A 19 6.79 7.44 19.07
C ASN A 19 6.45 6.72 17.75
N ASN A 20 5.32 7.08 17.10
CA ASN A 20 4.84 6.40 15.90
C ASN A 20 4.50 7.36 14.77
N GLN A 21 5.15 8.51 14.66
CA GLN A 21 4.83 9.58 13.69
C GLN A 21 4.73 9.09 12.24
N GLN A 22 5.51 8.08 11.86
CA GLN A 22 5.47 7.47 10.54
C GLN A 22 4.09 6.88 10.18
N ARG A 23 3.31 6.47 11.18
CA ARG A 23 1.97 5.90 11.01
C ARG A 23 0.87 6.98 10.87
N PHE A 24 1.20 8.21 11.27
CA PHE A 24 0.29 9.34 11.29
C PHE A 24 0.66 10.35 10.21
N ARG A 25 0.65 9.86 8.97
CA ARG A 25 0.85 10.67 7.77
C ARG A 25 -0.31 10.44 6.80
N SER A 26 -0.64 11.46 6.01
CA SER A 26 -1.50 11.25 4.85
C SER A 26 -0.80 10.34 3.85
N ALA A 27 -1.56 9.69 2.99
CA ALA A 27 -0.99 8.92 1.90
C ALA A 27 -0.20 9.82 0.93
N ASP A 28 0.84 9.26 0.33
CA ASP A 28 1.47 9.87 -0.83
C ASP A 28 0.49 9.84 -2.01
N LEU A 29 0.43 10.92 -2.78
CA LEU A 29 -0.34 11.02 -4.00
C LEU A 29 0.60 10.97 -5.20
N TYR A 30 0.21 10.22 -6.21
CA TYR A 30 0.94 10.08 -7.46
C TYR A 30 0.04 10.51 -8.61
N GLU A 31 0.60 11.22 -9.57
CA GLU A 31 -0.06 11.55 -10.84
C GLU A 31 0.68 10.82 -11.96
N PRO A 32 0.38 9.53 -12.20
CA PRO A 32 1.03 8.80 -13.27
C PRO A 32 0.32 8.97 -14.61
N ALA A 33 1.07 8.81 -15.67
CA ALA A 33 0.56 8.61 -17.02
C ALA A 33 1.07 7.28 -17.59
N HIS A 34 0.23 6.58 -18.35
CA HIS A 34 0.63 5.32 -18.96
C HIS A 34 0.13 5.15 -20.40
N ILE A 35 0.82 4.30 -21.14
CA ILE A 35 0.40 3.78 -22.42
C ILE A 35 0.25 2.27 -22.26
N LEU A 36 -0.91 1.72 -22.59
CA LEU A 36 -1.18 0.30 -22.48
C LEU A 36 -1.22 -0.34 -23.86
N PHE A 37 -0.38 -1.34 -24.07
CA PHE A 37 -0.46 -2.30 -25.16
C PHE A 37 -1.14 -3.56 -24.63
N ALA A 38 -2.45 -3.68 -24.87
CA ALA A 38 -3.24 -4.77 -24.32
C ALA A 38 -2.87 -6.11 -24.95
N ALA A 39 -2.56 -7.08 -24.11
CA ALA A 39 -2.31 -8.47 -24.48
C ALA A 39 -2.59 -9.37 -23.28
N ARG A 40 -3.16 -10.56 -23.51
CA ARG A 40 -3.36 -11.52 -22.44
C ARG A 40 -2.07 -12.32 -22.22
N PRO A 41 -1.63 -12.54 -20.98
CA PRO A 41 -0.44 -13.35 -20.70
C PRO A 41 -0.51 -14.78 -21.25
N SER A 42 -1.72 -15.31 -21.45
CA SER A 42 -1.94 -16.62 -22.07
C SER A 42 -1.69 -16.67 -23.59
N ASP A 43 -1.69 -15.52 -24.25
CA ASP A 43 -1.33 -15.37 -25.66
C ASP A 43 0.13 -14.91 -25.75
N THR A 44 1.02 -15.89 -25.84
CA THR A 44 2.48 -15.65 -25.78
C THR A 44 2.98 -14.77 -26.92
N ASP A 45 2.40 -14.92 -28.12
CA ASP A 45 2.84 -14.19 -29.30
C ASP A 45 2.37 -12.72 -29.26
N ALA A 46 1.09 -12.51 -28.94
CA ALA A 46 0.55 -11.16 -28.73
C ALA A 46 1.23 -10.45 -27.56
N TYR A 47 1.55 -11.17 -26.49
CA TYR A 47 2.24 -10.58 -25.33
C TYR A 47 3.69 -10.20 -25.66
N ALA A 48 4.39 -11.05 -26.42
CA ALA A 48 5.74 -10.72 -26.90
C ALA A 48 5.75 -9.54 -27.85
N ALA A 49 4.74 -9.40 -28.73
CA ALA A 49 4.57 -8.25 -29.59
C ALA A 49 4.32 -6.97 -28.77
N ALA A 50 3.46 -7.02 -27.74
CA ALA A 50 3.20 -5.90 -26.83
C ALA A 50 4.46 -5.44 -26.09
N ILE A 51 5.33 -6.36 -25.66
CA ILE A 51 6.62 -6.03 -25.05
C ILE A 51 7.48 -5.21 -26.02
N LYS A 52 7.61 -5.69 -27.26
CA LYS A 52 8.42 -4.99 -28.29
C LYS A 52 7.89 -3.59 -28.59
N LEU A 53 6.56 -3.42 -28.69
CA LEU A 53 5.94 -2.12 -28.87
C LEU A 53 6.23 -1.18 -27.70
N ALA A 54 6.13 -1.68 -26.46
CA ALA A 54 6.44 -0.90 -25.28
C ALA A 54 7.91 -0.50 -25.20
N GLU A 55 8.85 -1.39 -25.58
CA GLU A 55 10.28 -1.08 -25.64
C GLU A 55 10.58 0.02 -26.67
N GLN A 56 10.00 -0.08 -27.87
CA GLN A 56 10.12 0.94 -28.92
C GLN A 56 9.54 2.30 -28.47
N ALA A 57 8.39 2.26 -27.77
CA ALA A 57 7.79 3.44 -27.20
C ALA A 57 8.69 4.10 -26.16
N ILE A 58 9.28 3.31 -25.25
CA ILE A 58 10.24 3.80 -24.24
C ILE A 58 11.46 4.43 -24.91
N GLU A 59 12.04 3.77 -25.92
CA GLU A 59 13.19 4.31 -26.65
C GLU A 59 12.86 5.66 -27.31
N THR A 60 11.69 5.76 -27.95
CA THR A 60 11.22 6.98 -28.58
C THR A 60 10.98 8.09 -27.55
N LEU A 61 10.34 7.77 -26.44
CA LEU A 61 9.98 8.73 -25.39
C LEU A 61 11.18 9.19 -24.57
N THR A 62 12.21 8.34 -24.44
CA THR A 62 13.49 8.75 -23.84
C THR A 62 14.15 9.86 -24.66
N LYS A 63 14.09 9.79 -25.99
CA LYS A 63 14.64 10.82 -26.88
C LYS A 63 13.72 12.04 -27.02
N MET A 64 12.40 11.84 -26.90
CA MET A 64 11.37 12.86 -27.13
C MET A 64 10.24 12.79 -26.09
N PRO A 65 10.52 13.19 -24.82
CA PRO A 65 9.54 13.05 -23.70
C PRO A 65 8.21 13.76 -23.96
N GLY A 66 8.25 14.90 -24.66
CA GLY A 66 7.05 15.68 -25.01
C GLY A 66 6.03 14.96 -25.91
N LYS A 67 6.41 13.84 -26.54
CA LYS A 67 5.50 13.05 -27.38
C LYS A 67 4.62 12.08 -26.60
N PHE A 68 4.80 11.94 -25.28
CA PHE A 68 4.09 10.96 -24.47
C PHE A 68 2.56 11.05 -24.64
N ALA A 69 1.99 12.23 -24.46
CA ALA A 69 0.55 12.43 -24.56
C ALA A 69 -0.02 12.14 -25.97
N ALA A 70 0.73 12.48 -27.01
CA ALA A 70 0.34 12.18 -28.39
C ALA A 70 0.41 10.67 -28.68
N MET A 71 1.47 10.00 -28.22
CA MET A 71 1.63 8.54 -28.34
C MET A 71 0.54 7.81 -27.56
N ALA A 72 0.24 8.24 -26.33
CA ALA A 72 -0.84 7.67 -25.53
C ALA A 72 -2.20 7.77 -26.25
N LYS A 73 -2.50 8.91 -26.89
CA LYS A 73 -3.75 9.09 -27.66
C LYS A 73 -3.85 8.16 -28.86
N ASN A 74 -2.74 7.88 -29.51
CA ASN A 74 -2.73 7.15 -30.77
C ASN A 74 -2.58 5.63 -30.58
N GLU A 75 -1.85 5.21 -29.56
CA GLU A 75 -1.38 3.83 -29.43
C GLU A 75 -1.91 3.11 -28.17
N SER A 76 -2.33 3.87 -27.13
CA SER A 76 -2.84 3.25 -25.91
C SER A 76 -4.22 2.64 -26.13
N THR A 77 -4.35 1.38 -25.75
CA THR A 77 -5.64 0.68 -25.70
C THR A 77 -6.46 1.02 -24.46
N CYS A 78 -5.87 1.71 -23.48
CA CYS A 78 -6.57 2.19 -22.29
C CYS A 78 -7.39 3.44 -22.59
N GLN A 79 -8.55 3.61 -21.91
CA GLN A 79 -9.36 4.82 -22.06
C GLN A 79 -8.61 6.11 -21.64
N SER A 80 -7.66 6.00 -20.71
CA SER A 80 -6.79 7.12 -20.32
C SER A 80 -5.99 7.70 -21.48
N GLY A 81 -5.76 6.93 -22.55
CA GLY A 81 -5.10 7.41 -23.77
C GLY A 81 -5.74 8.66 -24.33
N LYS A 82 -7.08 8.79 -24.28
CA LYS A 82 -7.82 9.99 -24.70
C LYS A 82 -7.37 11.25 -23.97
N ASN A 83 -6.94 11.10 -22.71
CA ASN A 83 -6.43 12.16 -21.84
C ASN A 83 -4.89 12.18 -21.78
N GLY A 84 -4.22 11.73 -22.86
CA GLY A 84 -2.76 11.69 -22.91
C GLY A 84 -2.11 10.65 -22.00
N GLY A 85 -2.87 9.63 -21.58
CA GLY A 85 -2.43 8.56 -20.70
C GLY A 85 -2.57 8.85 -19.21
N SER A 86 -2.99 10.06 -18.81
CA SER A 86 -3.12 10.43 -17.38
C SER A 86 -4.14 9.57 -16.67
N LEU A 87 -3.78 9.10 -15.48
CA LEU A 87 -4.66 8.36 -14.57
C LEU A 87 -5.25 9.25 -13.46
N GLY A 88 -4.94 10.55 -13.46
CA GLY A 88 -5.29 11.46 -12.38
C GLY A 88 -4.46 11.21 -11.12
N GLN A 89 -4.97 11.66 -9.97
CA GLN A 89 -4.33 11.44 -8.68
C GLN A 89 -4.73 10.06 -8.13
N ILE A 90 -3.74 9.29 -7.78
CA ILE A 90 -3.92 7.96 -7.19
C ILE A 90 -3.06 7.80 -5.93
N THR A 91 -3.47 6.89 -5.07
CA THR A 91 -2.72 6.44 -3.89
C THR A 91 -2.26 4.99 -4.07
N ARG A 92 -1.49 4.49 -3.13
CA ARG A 92 -1.18 3.04 -3.08
C ARG A 92 -2.46 2.25 -2.86
N GLY A 93 -2.64 1.17 -3.62
CA GLY A 93 -3.82 0.31 -3.60
C GLY A 93 -4.83 0.62 -4.71
N ASP A 94 -4.68 1.74 -5.42
CA ASP A 94 -5.60 2.14 -6.51
C ASP A 94 -5.29 1.45 -7.84
N THR A 95 -4.10 0.83 -7.96
CA THR A 95 -3.67 0.14 -9.19
C THR A 95 -3.22 -1.29 -8.92
N VAL A 96 -2.84 -2.01 -9.97
CA VAL A 96 -2.34 -3.39 -9.81
C VAL A 96 -0.94 -3.38 -9.19
N PRO A 97 -0.61 -4.39 -8.34
CA PRO A 97 0.65 -4.43 -7.60
C PRO A 97 1.90 -4.30 -8.48
N GLU A 98 1.85 -4.89 -9.67
CA GLU A 98 2.96 -4.84 -10.62
C GLU A 98 3.24 -3.39 -11.07
N PHE A 99 2.19 -2.60 -11.29
CA PHE A 99 2.30 -1.19 -11.66
C PHE A 99 2.80 -0.34 -10.48
N GLU A 100 2.28 -0.57 -9.28
CA GLU A 100 2.69 0.14 -8.07
C GLU A 100 4.16 -0.06 -7.72
N THR A 101 4.68 -1.28 -7.88
CA THR A 101 6.08 -1.60 -7.60
C THR A 101 7.03 -0.69 -8.36
N PHE A 102 6.71 -0.34 -9.60
CA PHE A 102 7.51 0.59 -10.39
C PHE A 102 7.19 2.05 -10.03
N LEU A 103 5.89 2.39 -9.93
CA LEU A 103 5.44 3.76 -9.71
C LEU A 103 6.06 4.42 -8.48
N VAL A 104 6.10 3.71 -7.35
CA VAL A 104 6.60 4.26 -6.08
C VAL A 104 8.10 4.55 -6.07
N ASN A 105 8.84 3.93 -7.00
CA ASN A 105 10.30 4.09 -7.15
C ASN A 105 10.68 5.10 -8.23
N LEU A 106 9.71 5.65 -8.99
CA LEU A 106 9.98 6.69 -9.97
C LEU A 106 10.10 8.05 -9.29
N GLU A 107 10.98 8.87 -9.86
CA GLU A 107 11.07 10.30 -9.55
C GLU A 107 10.05 11.09 -10.38
N GLU A 108 9.73 12.30 -9.92
CA GLU A 108 8.84 13.21 -10.64
C GLU A 108 9.41 13.53 -12.03
N GLY A 109 8.59 13.41 -13.06
CA GLY A 109 8.95 13.57 -14.46
C GLY A 109 9.63 12.35 -15.11
N GLN A 110 9.91 11.29 -14.33
CA GLN A 110 10.65 10.12 -14.82
C GLN A 110 9.76 9.17 -15.62
N LEU A 111 10.27 8.74 -16.78
CA LEU A 111 9.78 7.61 -17.54
C LEU A 111 10.38 6.30 -16.96
N CYS A 112 9.53 5.29 -16.73
CA CYS A 112 10.02 3.97 -16.35
C CYS A 112 10.92 3.39 -17.46
N PRO A 113 12.16 2.99 -17.14
CA PRO A 113 13.11 2.57 -18.16
C PRO A 113 12.80 1.18 -18.75
N VAL A 114 11.85 0.46 -18.17
CA VAL A 114 11.47 -0.89 -18.59
C VAL A 114 9.95 -1.00 -18.75
N PRO A 115 9.48 -1.88 -19.66
CA PRO A 115 8.05 -2.17 -19.79
C PRO A 115 7.49 -2.81 -18.53
N VAL A 116 6.40 -2.26 -18.01
CA VAL A 116 5.70 -2.83 -16.83
C VAL A 116 4.67 -3.86 -17.29
N ARG A 117 4.85 -5.09 -16.87
CA ARG A 117 4.00 -6.22 -17.26
C ARG A 117 2.87 -6.39 -16.26
N SER A 118 1.65 -6.59 -16.76
CA SER A 118 0.47 -6.86 -15.93
C SER A 118 -0.44 -7.89 -16.60
N ARG A 119 -1.51 -8.27 -15.90
CA ARG A 119 -2.57 -9.13 -16.46
C ARG A 119 -3.35 -8.48 -17.62
N TYR A 120 -3.26 -7.17 -17.78
CA TYR A 120 -3.95 -6.42 -18.84
C TYR A 120 -3.09 -6.25 -20.09
N GLY A 121 -1.79 -6.47 -20.00
CA GLY A 121 -0.82 -6.27 -21.05
C GLY A 121 0.45 -5.60 -20.55
N VAL A 122 1.06 -4.84 -21.41
CA VAL A 122 2.36 -4.19 -21.16
C VAL A 122 2.17 -2.68 -21.14
N HIS A 123 2.67 -2.03 -20.10
CA HIS A 123 2.53 -0.61 -19.89
C HIS A 123 3.88 0.11 -20.06
N VAL A 124 3.82 1.27 -20.68
CA VAL A 124 4.86 2.31 -20.58
C VAL A 124 4.38 3.31 -19.55
N LEU A 125 5.14 3.47 -18.47
CA LEU A 125 4.76 4.24 -17.30
C LEU A 125 5.62 5.48 -17.14
N ARG A 126 5.01 6.62 -16.82
CA ARG A 126 5.67 7.86 -16.43
C ARG A 126 5.02 8.41 -15.17
N LEU A 127 5.83 8.92 -14.25
CA LEU A 127 5.33 9.68 -13.11
C LEU A 127 5.39 11.17 -13.43
N ASP A 128 4.24 11.82 -13.56
CA ASP A 128 4.19 13.26 -13.86
C ASP A 128 4.41 14.11 -12.61
N ARG A 129 3.83 13.67 -11.46
CA ARG A 129 3.96 14.38 -10.19
C ARG A 129 3.87 13.43 -9.01
N LYS A 130 4.61 13.73 -7.95
CA LYS A 130 4.55 13.07 -6.65
C LYS A 130 4.31 14.11 -5.57
N ILE A 131 3.29 13.87 -4.74
CA ILE A 131 3.00 14.69 -3.58
C ILE A 131 3.18 13.81 -2.35
N GLU A 132 4.22 14.08 -1.58
CA GLU A 132 4.49 13.32 -0.37
C GLU A 132 3.44 13.59 0.70
N GLY A 133 3.04 12.53 1.38
CA GLY A 133 2.15 12.60 2.51
C GLY A 133 2.73 13.48 3.62
N ARG A 134 1.86 14.23 4.30
CA ARG A 134 2.25 15.14 5.38
C ARG A 134 1.90 14.51 6.73
N PRO A 135 2.67 14.82 7.80
CA PRO A 135 2.28 14.47 9.15
C PRO A 135 0.86 15.00 9.45
N LEU A 136 0.03 14.15 10.02
CA LEU A 136 -1.30 14.54 10.48
C LEU A 136 -1.19 15.14 11.88
N PRO A 137 -1.97 16.18 12.21
CA PRO A 137 -2.04 16.69 13.59
C PRO A 137 -2.54 15.62 14.55
N PHE A 138 -2.06 15.65 15.79
CA PHE A 138 -2.47 14.71 16.86
C PHE A 138 -3.98 14.64 17.04
N ASP A 139 -4.66 15.81 17.04
CA ASP A 139 -6.10 15.89 17.23
C ASP A 139 -6.92 15.09 16.21
N MET A 140 -6.40 14.93 14.98
CA MET A 140 -7.07 14.14 13.95
C MET A 140 -6.96 12.61 14.18
N GLY A 141 -5.99 12.18 14.98
CA GLY A 141 -5.74 10.78 15.26
C GLY A 141 -6.06 10.35 16.69
N LYS A 142 -6.28 11.28 17.60
CA LYS A 142 -6.39 11.05 19.04
C LYS A 142 -7.39 9.95 19.40
N ASP A 143 -8.61 10.04 18.90
CA ASP A 143 -9.68 9.09 19.24
C ASP A 143 -9.33 7.68 18.73
N ARG A 144 -8.81 7.57 17.50
CA ARG A 144 -8.36 6.29 16.94
C ARG A 144 -7.17 5.69 17.68
N ILE A 145 -6.31 6.53 18.23
CA ILE A 145 -5.18 6.10 19.08
C ILE A 145 -5.73 5.56 20.40
N ALA A 146 -6.68 6.26 21.02
CA ALA A 146 -7.30 5.84 22.27
C ALA A 146 -7.97 4.48 22.08
N ASP A 147 -8.81 4.31 21.08
CA ASP A 147 -9.48 3.05 20.73
C ASP A 147 -8.46 1.92 20.51
N TYR A 148 -7.41 2.17 19.74
CA TYR A 148 -6.37 1.19 19.46
C TYR A 148 -5.64 0.75 20.76
N LEU A 149 -5.26 1.70 21.59
CA LEU A 149 -4.56 1.41 22.87
C LEU A 149 -5.46 0.65 23.83
N GLN A 150 -6.72 1.03 23.92
CA GLN A 150 -7.70 0.35 24.76
C GLN A 150 -7.96 -1.08 24.29
N GLU A 151 -8.17 -1.29 22.99
CA GLU A 151 -8.32 -2.62 22.41
C GLU A 151 -7.07 -3.48 22.64
N ALA A 152 -5.88 -2.93 22.45
CA ALA A 152 -4.63 -3.62 22.69
C ALA A 152 -4.43 -3.99 24.17
N ALA A 153 -4.84 -3.11 25.10
CA ALA A 153 -4.80 -3.37 26.52
C ALA A 153 -5.81 -4.46 26.93
N TRP A 154 -7.02 -4.39 26.37
CA TRP A 154 -8.06 -5.40 26.62
C TRP A 154 -7.63 -6.79 26.12
N ARG A 155 -7.06 -6.87 24.90
CA ARG A 155 -6.55 -8.15 24.38
C ARG A 155 -5.46 -8.74 25.27
N ARG A 156 -4.53 -7.91 25.78
CA ARG A 156 -3.49 -8.37 26.70
C ARG A 156 -4.07 -8.86 28.03
N ALA A 157 -4.98 -8.10 28.62
CA ALA A 157 -5.64 -8.46 29.85
C ALA A 157 -6.46 -9.76 29.72
N SER A 158 -7.17 -9.91 28.60
CA SER A 158 -7.93 -11.12 28.28
C SER A 158 -7.02 -12.34 28.12
N ALA A 159 -5.89 -12.17 27.40
CA ALA A 159 -4.92 -13.26 27.23
C ALA A 159 -4.30 -13.68 28.58
N GLN A 160 -3.93 -12.71 29.42
CA GLN A 160 -3.43 -13.00 30.75
C GLN A 160 -4.47 -13.70 31.64
N PHE A 161 -5.73 -13.26 31.59
CA PHE A 161 -6.81 -13.89 32.30
C PHE A 161 -7.05 -15.34 31.86
N VAL A 162 -7.04 -15.60 30.56
CA VAL A 162 -7.14 -16.97 30.00
C VAL A 162 -5.97 -17.84 30.50
N GLN A 163 -4.74 -17.31 30.49
CA GLN A 163 -3.56 -18.02 30.97
C GLN A 163 -3.68 -18.33 32.47
N LEU A 164 -4.18 -17.38 33.30
CA LEU A 164 -4.41 -17.58 34.72
C LEU A 164 -5.43 -18.70 34.98
N LEU A 165 -6.56 -18.67 34.22
CA LEU A 165 -7.59 -19.71 34.31
C LEU A 165 -7.05 -21.09 33.89
N ALA A 166 -6.27 -21.12 32.81
CA ALA A 166 -5.65 -22.37 32.32
C ALA A 166 -4.68 -22.97 33.35
N GLY A 167 -3.90 -22.12 34.03
CA GLY A 167 -2.99 -22.58 35.09
C GLY A 167 -3.70 -23.07 36.36
N GLN A 168 -4.97 -22.69 36.57
CA GLN A 168 -5.80 -23.15 37.68
C GLN A 168 -6.71 -24.34 37.34
N ALA A 169 -6.84 -24.69 36.05
CA ALA A 169 -7.71 -25.76 35.58
C ALA A 169 -6.93 -27.04 35.30
N GLU A 170 -7.58 -28.19 35.53
CA GLU A 170 -7.08 -29.47 35.05
C GLU A 170 -7.51 -29.61 33.57
N ILE A 171 -6.54 -29.51 32.65
CA ILE A 171 -6.80 -29.54 31.19
C ILE A 171 -6.42 -30.93 30.67
N VAL A 172 -7.41 -31.66 30.13
CA VAL A 172 -7.21 -33.01 29.60
C VAL A 172 -7.43 -33.00 28.08
N GLY A 173 -6.46 -33.53 27.32
CA GLY A 173 -6.58 -33.76 25.91
C GLY A 173 -6.21 -32.60 24.97
N VAL A 174 -5.78 -31.44 25.52
CA VAL A 174 -5.29 -30.29 24.74
C VAL A 174 -4.07 -29.69 25.43
N GLU A 175 -2.99 -29.47 24.70
CA GLU A 175 -1.84 -28.67 25.15
C GLU A 175 -2.09 -27.19 24.92
N MET A 176 -2.09 -26.38 25.97
CA MET A 176 -2.19 -24.92 25.88
C MET A 176 -0.80 -24.29 26.06
N ALA A 177 -0.34 -23.58 25.05
CA ALA A 177 0.93 -22.84 25.12
C ALA A 177 0.86 -21.80 26.23
N GLY A 178 1.81 -21.87 27.21
CA GLY A 178 1.93 -20.91 28.30
C GLY A 178 1.21 -21.30 29.59
N ALA A 179 0.57 -22.47 29.69
CA ALA A 179 -0.02 -22.97 30.94
C ALA A 179 1.02 -23.14 32.08
N ASP A 180 2.28 -23.41 31.73
CA ASP A 180 3.41 -23.56 32.65
C ASP A 180 4.24 -22.28 32.86
N SER A 181 3.70 -21.11 32.48
CA SER A 181 4.43 -19.84 32.62
C SER A 181 4.64 -19.47 34.11
N PRO A 182 5.86 -19.09 34.55
CA PRO A 182 6.14 -18.69 35.94
C PRO A 182 5.38 -17.45 36.41
N LEU A 183 4.65 -16.76 35.51
CA LEU A 183 3.77 -15.64 35.88
C LEU A 183 2.42 -16.08 36.44
N VAL A 184 2.17 -17.39 36.56
CA VAL A 184 0.92 -18.00 37.06
C VAL A 184 1.09 -18.62 38.47
N GLN A 185 2.26 -18.42 39.12
CA GLN A 185 2.51 -18.86 40.48
C GLN A 185 2.30 -17.75 41.50
#